data_5002f28c27192f6fc6f90191b83a3258
#
_entry.id   5002f28c27192f6fc6f90191b83a3258
#
_cell.length_a   1.000
_cell.length_b   1.000
_cell.length_c   1.000
_cell.angle_alpha   90.00
_cell.angle_beta   90.00
_cell.angle_gamma   90.00
#
_symmetry.space_group_name_H-M   'P 1'
#
loop_
_entity.id
_entity.type
_entity.pdbx_description
1 polymer ?
#
loop_
_entity_poly.entity_id
_entity_poly.type
_entity_poly.pdbx_seq_one_letter_code
_entity_poly.pdbx_strand_id
1 'polypeptide(L)'
;MASIEIEAAKVERIIPGYGFKASETTVVKGEERKTWYTVWSKETVAEGDVVSIAGDLSVKLEEFTGRDNLPKKVAAIHINNAHLSTADTPF
;
A
#
# COMPACT_ATOMS: atom_id res chain seq x y z
N MET A 1 -8.98 15.27 -7.02
CA MET A 1 -8.14 14.12 -6.68
C MET A 1 -8.54 13.61 -5.31
N ALA A 2 -8.74 12.32 -5.17
CA ALA A 2 -9.12 11.74 -3.88
C ALA A 2 -7.92 11.62 -2.96
N SER A 3 -8.13 11.86 -1.68
CA SER A 3 -7.10 11.61 -0.68
C SER A 3 -7.42 10.32 0.06
N ILE A 4 -6.39 9.69 0.58
CA ILE A 4 -6.52 8.47 1.36
C ILE A 4 -5.68 8.58 2.63
N GLU A 5 -6.20 8.00 3.70
CA GLU A 5 -5.49 7.88 4.96
C GLU A 5 -5.58 6.45 5.45
N ILE A 6 -4.44 5.86 5.75
CA ILE A 6 -4.35 4.50 6.27
C ILE A 6 -3.73 4.58 7.66
N GLU A 7 -4.46 4.08 8.66
CA GLU A 7 -4.01 4.19 10.05
C GLU A 7 -2.79 3.32 10.35
N ALA A 8 -2.77 2.11 9.82
CA ALA A 8 -1.67 1.20 10.06
C ALA A 8 -1.47 0.31 8.84
N ALA A 9 -0.35 0.50 8.17
CA ALA A 9 0.04 -0.32 7.03
C ALA A 9 1.41 -0.91 7.31
N LYS A 10 1.57 -2.19 6.99
CA LYS A 10 2.84 -2.87 7.14
C LYS A 10 3.65 -2.70 5.86
N VAL A 11 4.90 -2.26 6.02
CA VAL A 11 5.83 -2.15 4.90
C VAL A 11 6.29 -3.56 4.53
N GLU A 12 5.86 -4.03 3.36
CA GLU A 12 6.15 -5.39 2.91
C GLU A 12 7.40 -5.45 2.04
N ARG A 13 7.63 -4.44 1.22
CA ARG A 13 8.76 -4.42 0.30
C ARG A 13 9.16 -2.99 -0.02
N ILE A 14 10.45 -2.72 -0.04
CA ILE A 14 10.98 -1.41 -0.40
C ILE A 14 11.35 -1.41 -1.88
N ILE A 15 10.96 -0.35 -2.58
CA ILE A 15 11.33 -0.09 -3.96
C ILE A 15 12.36 1.03 -3.93
N PRO A 16 13.65 0.73 -4.10
CA PRO A 16 14.70 1.75 -3.97
C PRO A 16 14.49 2.94 -4.93
N GLY A 17 14.55 4.13 -4.39
CA GLY A 17 14.42 5.36 -5.17
C GLY A 17 12.99 5.79 -5.47
N TYR A 18 11.99 4.99 -5.14
CA TYR A 18 10.60 5.28 -5.50
C TYR A 18 9.65 5.30 -4.32
N GLY A 19 9.77 4.33 -3.45
CA GLY A 19 8.83 4.20 -2.34
C GLY A 19 8.80 2.77 -1.80
N PHE A 20 7.61 2.26 -1.56
CA PHE A 20 7.49 0.91 -1.02
C PHE A 20 6.10 0.34 -1.28
N LYS A 21 5.99 -0.96 -1.12
CA LYS A 21 4.69 -1.64 -1.11
C LYS A 21 4.29 -1.92 0.33
N ALA A 22 3.07 -1.59 0.65
CA ALA A 22 2.51 -1.77 1.98
C ALA A 22 1.20 -2.54 1.91
N SER A 23 0.86 -3.20 2.99
CA SER A 23 -0.40 -3.93 3.09
C SER A 23 -1.16 -3.51 4.33
N GLU A 24 -2.47 -3.49 4.19
CA GLU A 24 -3.38 -3.28 5.31
C GLU A 24 -4.27 -4.51 5.44
N THR A 25 -4.33 -5.06 6.65
CA THR A 25 -5.19 -6.20 6.92
C THR A 25 -6.44 -5.71 7.64
N THR A 26 -7.59 -6.03 7.09
CA THR A 26 -8.88 -5.70 7.70
C THR A 26 -9.68 -6.97 7.91
N VAL A 27 -10.53 -6.95 8.94
CA VAL A 27 -11.44 -8.06 9.21
C VAL A 27 -12.85 -7.61 8.90
N VAL A 28 -13.49 -8.28 7.94
CA VAL A 28 -14.86 -8.00 7.54
C VAL A 28 -15.65 -9.28 7.69
N LYS A 29 -16.68 -9.25 8.52
CA LYS A 29 -17.55 -10.41 8.78
C LYS A 29 -16.78 -11.67 9.17
N GLY A 30 -15.74 -11.51 9.98
CA GLY A 30 -14.91 -12.62 10.45
C GLY A 30 -13.87 -13.10 9.45
N GLU A 31 -13.77 -12.50 8.29
CA GLU A 31 -12.77 -12.84 7.28
C GLU A 31 -11.68 -11.79 7.22
N GLU A 32 -10.43 -12.23 7.22
CA GLU A 32 -9.31 -11.34 7.01
C GLU A 32 -9.16 -11.02 5.54
N ARG A 33 -9.03 -9.73 5.25
CA ARG A 33 -8.76 -9.25 3.90
C ARG A 33 -7.51 -8.39 3.92
N LYS A 34 -6.66 -8.60 2.95
CA LYS A 34 -5.41 -7.88 2.81
C LYS A 34 -5.47 -7.00 1.57
N THR A 35 -5.25 -5.72 1.75
CA THR A 35 -5.21 -4.75 0.67
C THR A 35 -3.78 -4.29 0.46
N TRP A 36 -3.32 -4.28 -0.77
CA TRP A 36 -1.97 -3.88 -1.13
C TRP A 36 -1.97 -2.49 -1.74
N TYR A 37 -0.99 -1.70 -1.34
CA TYR A 37 -0.81 -0.34 -1.82
C TYR A 37 0.62 -0.16 -2.32
N THR A 38 0.77 0.62 -3.41
CA THR A 38 2.08 1.12 -3.83
C THR A 38 2.19 2.55 -3.36
N VAL A 39 3.14 2.81 -2.49
CA VAL A 39 3.30 4.12 -1.84
C VAL A 39 4.51 4.82 -2.43
N TRP A 40 4.29 5.99 -2.99
CA TRP A 40 5.33 6.82 -3.57
C TRP A 40 5.74 7.89 -2.56
N SER A 41 6.85 7.67 -1.91
CA SER A 41 7.35 8.57 -0.88
C SER A 41 8.86 8.56 -0.88
N LYS A 42 9.45 9.70 -0.52
CA LYS A 42 10.89 9.82 -0.36
C LYS A 42 11.32 9.52 1.07
N GLU A 43 10.39 9.27 1.96
CA GLU A 43 10.70 8.97 3.34
C GLU A 43 11.27 7.58 3.48
N THR A 44 12.22 7.44 4.39
CA THR A 44 12.90 6.17 4.62
C THR A 44 12.10 5.31 5.58
N VAL A 45 11.82 4.09 5.16
CA VAL A 45 11.15 3.09 5.99
C VAL A 45 11.91 1.78 5.88
N ALA A 46 11.65 0.86 6.78
CA ALA A 46 12.24 -0.47 6.76
C ALA A 46 11.15 -1.52 6.57
N GLU A 47 11.49 -2.63 5.92
CA GLU A 47 10.57 -3.75 5.78
C GLU A 47 10.14 -4.25 7.16
N GLY A 48 8.85 -4.47 7.31
CA GLY A 48 8.25 -4.87 8.58
C GLY A 48 7.76 -3.72 9.44
N ASP A 49 8.10 -2.49 9.10
CA ASP A 49 7.58 -1.32 9.83
C ASP A 49 6.08 -1.19 9.64
N VAL A 50 5.42 -0.70 10.67
CA VAL A 50 4.01 -0.36 10.60
C VAL A 50 3.90 1.16 10.67
N VAL A 51 3.29 1.74 9.64
CA VAL A 51 3.22 3.19 9.49
C VAL A 51 1.81 3.64 9.16
N SER A 52 1.51 4.88 9.52
CA SER A 52 0.31 5.56 9.04
C SER A 52 0.67 6.29 7.75
N ILE A 53 -0.19 6.21 6.77
CA ILE A 53 0.05 6.77 5.44
C ILE A 53 -1.10 7.70 5.08
N ALA A 54 -0.77 8.91 4.65
CA ALA A 54 -1.74 9.85 4.11
C ALA A 54 -1.21 10.39 2.79
N GLY A 55 -2.03 10.45 1.78
CA GLY A 55 -1.59 10.93 0.48
C GLY A 55 -2.71 10.99 -0.53
N ASP A 56 -2.34 11.16 -1.78
CA ASP A 56 -3.28 11.23 -2.90
C ASP A 56 -3.51 9.85 -3.48
N LEU A 57 -4.78 9.46 -3.56
CA LEU A 57 -5.17 8.16 -4.08
C LEU A 57 -5.21 8.17 -5.60
N SER A 58 -4.59 7.19 -6.20
CA SER A 58 -4.65 6.95 -7.63
C SER A 58 -4.85 5.46 -7.87
N VAL A 59 -5.80 5.10 -8.71
CA VAL A 59 -6.05 3.70 -9.06
C VAL A 59 -5.73 3.54 -10.54
N LYS A 60 -4.87 2.57 -10.86
CA LYS A 60 -4.48 2.26 -12.22
C LYS A 60 -4.79 0.81 -12.52
N LEU A 61 -5.25 0.55 -13.74
CA LEU A 61 -5.38 -0.82 -14.21
C LEU A 61 -4.03 -1.28 -14.74
N GLU A 62 -3.55 -2.36 -14.19
CA GLU A 62 -2.31 -3.00 -14.61
C GLU A 62 -2.64 -4.34 -15.26
N GLU A 63 -1.97 -4.64 -16.36
CA GLU A 63 -2.14 -5.88 -17.07
C GLU A 63 -0.92 -6.77 -16.83
N PHE A 64 -1.16 -8.01 -16.53
CA PHE A 64 -0.09 -8.98 -16.38
C PHE A 64 -0.53 -10.34 -16.95
N THR A 65 0.47 -11.14 -17.32
CA THR A 65 0.23 -12.49 -17.80
C THR A 65 0.35 -13.46 -16.64
N GLY A 66 -0.73 -14.18 -16.36
CA GLY A 66 -0.76 -15.18 -15.32
C GLY A 66 -0.07 -16.47 -15.73
N ARG A 67 -0.08 -17.45 -14.82
CA ARG A 67 0.54 -18.76 -15.06
C ARG A 67 -0.09 -19.54 -16.22
N ASP A 68 -1.32 -19.23 -16.53
CA ASP A 68 -2.08 -19.83 -17.62
C ASP A 68 -1.87 -19.12 -18.95
N ASN A 69 -0.91 -18.19 -19.02
CA ASN A 69 -0.62 -17.35 -20.19
C ASN A 69 -1.79 -16.49 -20.66
N LEU A 70 -2.78 -16.27 -19.80
CA LEU A 70 -3.89 -15.41 -20.11
C LEU A 70 -3.64 -14.02 -19.51
N PRO A 71 -3.90 -12.95 -20.28
CA PRO A 71 -3.75 -11.61 -19.75
C PRO A 71 -4.81 -11.36 -18.69
N LYS A 72 -4.38 -10.80 -17.55
CA LYS A 72 -5.27 -10.42 -16.45
C LYS A 72 -5.06 -8.96 -16.12
N LYS A 73 -6.16 -8.30 -15.78
CA LYS A 73 -6.13 -6.91 -15.37
C LYS A 73 -6.45 -6.83 -13.88
N VAL A 74 -5.64 -6.08 -13.15
CA VAL A 74 -5.88 -5.83 -11.73
C VAL A 74 -5.85 -4.34 -11.47
N ALA A 75 -6.64 -3.90 -10.51
CA ALA A 75 -6.59 -2.52 -10.06
C ALA A 75 -5.45 -2.38 -9.05
N ALA A 76 -4.48 -1.55 -9.39
CA ALA A 76 -3.37 -1.25 -8.50
C ALA A 76 -3.64 0.09 -7.81
N ILE A 77 -3.59 0.10 -6.49
CA ILE A 77 -3.82 1.29 -5.69
C ILE A 77 -2.49 1.96 -5.43
N HIS A 78 -2.33 3.19 -5.90
CA HIS A 78 -1.15 3.99 -5.70
C HIS A 78 -1.44 5.16 -4.77
N ILE A 79 -0.52 5.46 -3.88
CA ILE A 79 -0.60 6.61 -3.01
C ILE A 79 0.56 7.53 -3.37
N ASN A 80 0.23 8.71 -3.90
CA ASN A 80 1.21 9.70 -4.33
C ASN A 80 1.35 10.79 -3.28
N ASN A 81 2.51 11.43 -3.23
CA ASN A 81 2.79 12.49 -2.26
C ASN A 81 2.51 12.05 -0.82
N ALA A 82 2.87 10.80 -0.52
CA ALA A 82 2.55 10.21 0.75
C ALA A 82 3.34 10.84 1.91
N HIS A 83 2.62 11.11 2.98
CA HIS A 83 3.20 11.53 4.25
C HIS A 83 3.08 10.37 5.22
N LEU A 84 4.19 10.01 5.82
CA LEU A 84 4.25 8.87 6.72
C LEU A 84 4.41 9.35 8.16
N SER A 85 3.75 8.67 9.06
CA SER A 85 4.00 8.81 10.49
C SER A 85 4.09 7.43 11.10
N THR A 86 4.85 7.30 12.17
CA THR A 86 4.90 6.04 12.88
C THR A 86 3.50 5.71 13.35
N ALA A 87 3.02 4.50 13.00
CA ALA A 87 1.76 4.04 13.54
C ALA A 87 1.95 3.90 15.04
N ASP A 88 1.39 4.83 15.76
CA ASP A 88 1.69 4.94 17.16
C ASP A 88 1.05 3.80 17.92
N THR A 89 1.87 3.10 18.67
CA THR A 89 1.36 2.12 19.57
C THR A 89 0.98 2.82 20.85
N PRO A 90 -0.27 2.77 21.23
CA PRO A 90 -0.67 3.37 22.49
C PRO A 90 0.05 2.70 23.65
N PHE A 91 0.43 3.49 24.55
CA PHE A 91 1.15 3.06 25.73
C PHE A 91 0.22 2.77 26.87
#